data_94e283d89be22347384d2be30367e3d3
#
_entry.id   94e283d89be22347384d2be30367e3d3
#
_cell.length_a   1.000
_cell.length_b   1.000
_cell.length_c   1.000
_cell.angle_alpha   90.00
_cell.angle_beta   90.00
_cell.angle_gamma   90.00
#
_symmetry.space_group_name_H-M   'P 1'
#
loop_
_entity.id
_entity.type
_entity.pdbx_description
1 polymer ?
#
loop_
_entity_poly.entity_id
_entity_poly.type
_entity_poly.pdbx_seq_one_letter_code
_entity_poly.pdbx_strand_id
1 'polypeptide(L)'
;MHFAPVPLLCAAGLVIGLATGAPAHAAPPGVQLDDLTWTEVRDAVKAGTTTIILPVGGTEQSGPQMALGKHNVRAKVLAGRIAAALGDALVAPVLAYVPEGGISPPAGHMRYPGTISVPESAFKAMLEGAARSFRQAGFVHVVLIGDHGGYQNDLKDVAATLNREWAGTRVHAHFIDAYYKTTQTLYVQALRAKGLSDAAIGSHAGAADTSLLMAIDPAMVRMDKLDSPAGAATGIAGDPRGSSAALGQLGVDQIVAETVSAIRKARQEHP
;
A
#
# COMPACT_ATOMS: atom_id res chain seq x y z
N MET A 1 -24.83 45.48 81.85
CA MET A 1 -23.60 45.46 81.02
C MET A 1 -23.58 44.25 80.20
N HIS A 2 -23.99 44.39 78.94
CA HIS A 2 -24.06 43.23 78.00
C HIS A 2 -22.98 43.46 76.93
N PHE A 3 -22.01 42.54 76.89
CA PHE A 3 -21.01 42.51 75.83
C PHE A 3 -21.56 41.65 74.71
N ALA A 4 -21.65 42.23 73.52
CA ALA A 4 -21.96 41.47 72.27
C ALA A 4 -20.67 40.90 71.66
N PRO A 5 -20.67 39.70 71.05
CA PRO A 5 -19.50 39.15 70.39
C PRO A 5 -19.40 39.65 68.94
N VAL A 6 -18.16 39.97 68.51
CA VAL A 6 -17.77 40.37 67.18
C VAL A 6 -17.62 39.10 66.30
N PRO A 7 -18.15 39.06 65.09
CA PRO A 7 -17.94 37.91 64.21
C PRO A 7 -16.57 37.99 63.50
N LEU A 8 -15.84 36.87 63.56
CA LEU A 8 -14.58 36.64 62.86
C LEU A 8 -14.86 36.32 61.38
N LEU A 9 -14.47 37.19 60.45
CA LEU A 9 -14.52 36.91 58.99
C LEU A 9 -13.36 35.98 58.63
N CYS A 10 -13.67 34.73 58.25
CA CYS A 10 -12.70 33.83 57.57
C CYS A 10 -12.64 34.24 56.09
N ALA A 11 -11.51 34.79 55.65
CA ALA A 11 -11.22 34.96 54.23
C ALA A 11 -10.78 33.62 53.63
N ALA A 12 -11.63 33.04 52.79
CA ALA A 12 -11.28 31.86 51.99
C ALA A 12 -10.45 32.30 50.80
N GLY A 13 -9.16 32.03 50.84
CA GLY A 13 -8.26 32.21 49.70
C GLY A 13 -8.53 31.20 48.59
N LEU A 14 -8.98 31.67 47.43
CA LEU A 14 -9.14 30.87 46.20
C LEU A 14 -7.76 30.63 45.58
N VAL A 15 -7.21 29.44 45.75
CA VAL A 15 -5.99 29.01 45.06
C VAL A 15 -6.38 28.57 43.65
N ILE A 16 -6.15 29.41 42.65
CA ILE A 16 -6.26 29.05 41.24
C ILE A 16 -5.02 28.21 40.87
N GLY A 17 -5.18 26.90 40.87
CA GLY A 17 -4.17 25.98 40.33
C GLY A 17 -4.04 26.15 38.83
N LEU A 18 -2.95 26.75 38.35
CA LEU A 18 -2.52 26.69 36.96
C LEU A 18 -2.17 25.24 36.65
N ALA A 19 -3.10 24.52 36.00
CA ALA A 19 -2.79 23.24 35.37
C ALA A 19 -1.87 23.50 34.18
N THR A 20 -0.56 23.31 34.38
CA THR A 20 0.39 23.20 33.25
C THR A 20 0.07 21.91 32.49
N GLY A 21 -0.74 22.07 31.43
CA GLY A 21 -0.98 21.00 30.49
C GLY A 21 0.36 20.55 29.93
N ALA A 22 0.75 19.28 30.18
CA ALA A 22 1.87 18.68 29.49
C ALA A 22 1.60 18.81 27.98
N PRO A 23 2.63 19.12 27.15
CA PRO A 23 2.43 19.15 25.71
C PRO A 23 1.89 17.79 25.27
N ALA A 24 0.72 17.82 24.60
CA ALA A 24 0.18 16.62 23.97
C ALA A 24 1.28 16.07 23.07
N HIS A 25 1.79 14.87 23.38
CA HIS A 25 2.68 14.16 22.47
C HIS A 25 1.89 14.02 21.17
N ALA A 26 2.35 14.69 20.13
CA ALA A 26 1.83 14.47 18.79
C ALA A 26 1.96 12.96 18.50
N ALA A 27 0.88 12.35 18.04
CA ALA A 27 0.96 10.96 17.58
C ALA A 27 2.14 10.85 16.58
N PRO A 28 2.92 9.76 16.62
CA PRO A 28 4.01 9.60 15.68
C PRO A 28 3.48 9.78 14.25
N PRO A 29 4.18 10.52 13.39
CA PRO A 29 3.73 10.74 12.03
C PRO A 29 3.48 9.40 11.35
N GLY A 30 2.38 9.30 10.56
CA GLY A 30 2.07 8.11 9.79
C GLY A 30 3.18 7.77 8.79
N VAL A 31 3.18 6.56 8.26
CA VAL A 31 4.18 6.13 7.27
C VAL A 31 3.92 6.64 5.85
N GLN A 32 2.75 7.24 5.59
CA GLN A 32 2.37 7.73 4.26
C GLN A 32 2.99 9.11 4.01
N LEU A 33 3.76 9.24 2.93
CA LEU A 33 4.46 10.47 2.57
C LEU A 33 3.50 11.66 2.34
N ASP A 34 2.34 11.38 1.73
CA ASP A 34 1.31 12.38 1.41
C ASP A 34 0.54 12.89 2.65
N ASP A 35 0.70 12.25 3.80
CA ASP A 35 0.15 12.72 5.07
C ASP A 35 1.16 13.58 5.87
N LEU A 36 2.40 13.74 5.37
CA LEU A 36 3.49 14.44 6.05
C LEU A 36 3.77 15.80 5.40
N THR A 37 4.17 16.76 6.24
CA THR A 37 4.75 18.02 5.76
C THR A 37 6.19 17.81 5.28
N TRP A 38 6.72 18.69 4.43
CA TRP A 38 8.09 18.60 3.98
C TRP A 38 9.13 18.65 5.12
N THR A 39 8.81 19.33 6.23
CA THR A 39 9.67 19.41 7.42
C THR A 39 9.70 18.08 8.17
N GLU A 40 8.56 17.40 8.29
CA GLU A 40 8.48 16.06 8.91
C GLU A 40 9.25 15.03 8.09
N VAL A 41 9.14 15.05 6.75
CA VAL A 41 9.93 14.17 5.87
C VAL A 41 11.43 14.45 6.03
N ARG A 42 11.85 15.71 6.00
CA ARG A 42 13.25 16.10 6.24
C ARG A 42 13.78 15.55 7.57
N ASP A 43 12.99 15.70 8.63
CA ASP A 43 13.40 15.34 9.98
C ASP A 43 13.39 13.81 10.15
N ALA A 44 12.46 13.09 9.53
CA ALA A 44 12.46 11.63 9.46
C ALA A 44 13.71 11.08 8.75
N VAL A 45 14.08 11.65 7.59
CA VAL A 45 15.29 11.25 6.86
C VAL A 45 16.55 11.50 7.70
N LYS A 46 16.65 12.67 8.38
CA LYS A 46 17.75 12.97 9.31
C LYS A 46 17.81 12.02 10.49
N ALA A 47 16.66 11.54 10.97
CA ALA A 47 16.56 10.58 12.06
C ALA A 47 16.85 9.13 11.65
N GLY A 48 17.12 8.86 10.36
CA GLY A 48 17.49 7.53 9.87
C GLY A 48 16.42 6.80 9.08
N THR A 49 15.29 7.43 8.72
CA THR A 49 14.33 6.87 7.77
C THR A 49 14.91 6.94 6.36
N THR A 50 15.59 5.86 5.95
CA THR A 50 16.37 5.82 4.71
C THR A 50 15.68 5.12 3.57
N THR A 51 14.55 4.46 3.80
CA THR A 51 13.80 3.68 2.81
C THR A 51 12.53 4.41 2.41
N ILE A 52 12.25 4.46 1.10
CA ILE A 52 10.96 4.86 0.55
C ILE A 52 10.40 3.73 -0.31
N ILE A 53 9.17 3.30 -0.02
CA ILE A 53 8.45 2.31 -0.81
C ILE A 53 7.57 3.05 -1.82
N LEU A 54 7.76 2.79 -3.10
CA LEU A 54 6.91 3.28 -4.18
C LEU A 54 5.96 2.17 -4.62
N PRO A 55 4.71 2.18 -4.12
CA PRO A 55 3.73 1.19 -4.47
C PRO A 55 3.09 1.49 -5.83
N VAL A 56 2.97 0.46 -6.66
CA VAL A 56 2.33 0.55 -7.98
C VAL A 56 1.04 -0.26 -7.95
N GLY A 57 -0.06 0.39 -8.26
CA GLY A 57 -1.39 -0.19 -8.31
C GLY A 57 -1.82 -0.51 -9.74
N GLY A 58 -2.88 0.14 -10.18
CA GLY A 58 -3.56 -0.01 -11.46
C GLY A 58 -5.05 0.23 -11.31
N THR A 59 -5.68 0.72 -12.37
CA THR A 59 -7.12 0.95 -12.41
C THR A 59 -7.71 0.11 -13.53
N GLU A 60 -8.22 -1.07 -13.18
CA GLU A 60 -8.74 -2.05 -14.15
C GLU A 60 -10.05 -2.69 -13.71
N GLN A 61 -10.77 -3.23 -14.69
CA GLN A 61 -11.91 -4.10 -14.40
C GLN A 61 -11.46 -5.34 -13.60
N SER A 62 -12.27 -5.77 -12.67
CA SER A 62 -12.03 -6.96 -11.86
C SER A 62 -13.35 -7.67 -11.52
N GLY A 63 -14.09 -7.99 -12.59
CA GLY A 63 -15.45 -8.49 -12.50
C GLY A 63 -16.44 -7.43 -12.01
N PRO A 64 -17.73 -7.76 -11.94
CA PRO A 64 -18.76 -6.85 -11.49
C PRO A 64 -18.71 -6.59 -9.98
N GLN A 65 -18.07 -7.46 -9.21
CA GLN A 65 -18.07 -7.44 -7.75
C GLN A 65 -16.98 -6.58 -7.13
N MET A 66 -15.91 -6.25 -7.84
CA MET A 66 -14.82 -5.44 -7.26
C MET A 66 -14.74 -4.07 -7.92
N ALA A 67 -14.46 -3.04 -7.11
CA ALA A 67 -14.23 -1.70 -7.61
C ALA A 67 -12.93 -1.63 -8.42
N LEU A 68 -12.89 -0.77 -9.44
CA LEU A 68 -11.77 -0.61 -10.37
C LEU A 68 -10.42 -0.33 -9.71
N GLY A 69 -10.43 0.31 -8.55
CA GLY A 69 -9.22 0.69 -7.79
C GLY A 69 -8.69 -0.37 -6.84
N LYS A 70 -9.03 -1.66 -7.01
CA LYS A 70 -8.60 -2.74 -6.10
C LYS A 70 -7.09 -2.74 -5.87
N HIS A 71 -6.31 -2.62 -6.95
CA HIS A 71 -4.85 -2.64 -6.88
C HIS A 71 -4.30 -1.42 -6.14
N ASN A 72 -4.92 -0.24 -6.33
CA ASN A 72 -4.48 0.98 -5.66
C ASN A 72 -4.66 0.89 -4.15
N VAL A 73 -5.82 0.40 -3.69
CA VAL A 73 -6.11 0.25 -2.26
C VAL A 73 -5.22 -0.82 -1.64
N ARG A 74 -5.07 -1.98 -2.30
CA ARG A 74 -4.18 -3.06 -1.82
C ARG A 74 -2.74 -2.57 -1.72
N ALA A 75 -2.21 -1.97 -2.77
CA ALA A 75 -0.85 -1.45 -2.79
C ALA A 75 -0.60 -0.42 -1.66
N LYS A 76 -1.52 0.53 -1.45
CA LYS A 76 -1.43 1.54 -0.38
C LYS A 76 -1.39 0.89 1.00
N VAL A 77 -2.36 0.04 1.30
CA VAL A 77 -2.53 -0.54 2.64
C VAL A 77 -1.40 -1.52 2.96
N LEU A 78 -1.04 -2.38 2.01
CA LEU A 78 0.04 -3.36 2.23
C LEU A 78 1.41 -2.68 2.33
N ALA A 79 1.71 -1.67 1.49
CA ALA A 79 2.92 -0.87 1.63
C ALA A 79 3.01 -0.19 3.00
N GLY A 80 1.90 0.33 3.52
CA GLY A 80 1.82 0.91 4.86
C GLY A 80 2.18 -0.10 5.96
N ARG A 81 1.63 -1.32 5.88
CA ARG A 81 1.94 -2.41 6.83
C ARG A 81 3.41 -2.85 6.73
N ILE A 82 3.95 -2.91 5.51
CA ILE A 82 5.36 -3.24 5.26
C ILE A 82 6.27 -2.16 5.83
N ALA A 83 5.99 -0.88 5.58
CA ALA A 83 6.78 0.24 6.11
C ALA A 83 6.77 0.27 7.65
N ALA A 84 5.60 0.06 8.26
CA ALA A 84 5.47 -0.04 9.72
C ALA A 84 6.28 -1.20 10.30
N ALA A 85 6.32 -2.36 9.63
CA ALA A 85 7.09 -3.53 10.06
C ALA A 85 8.61 -3.37 9.83
N LEU A 86 9.04 -2.54 8.89
CA LEU A 86 10.43 -2.16 8.68
C LEU A 86 10.91 -1.19 9.77
N GLY A 87 10.09 -0.21 10.15
CA GLY A 87 10.35 0.78 11.19
C GLY A 87 11.14 2.01 10.75
N ASP A 88 11.78 1.97 9.57
CA ASP A 88 12.62 3.03 9.01
C ASP A 88 12.27 3.33 7.54
N ALA A 89 11.01 3.19 7.20
CA ALA A 89 10.50 3.36 5.85
C ALA A 89 9.27 4.28 5.78
N LEU A 90 9.17 5.06 4.71
CA LEU A 90 7.96 5.77 4.30
C LEU A 90 7.37 5.14 3.03
N VAL A 91 6.11 5.48 2.75
CA VAL A 91 5.37 5.03 1.57
C VAL A 91 5.04 6.23 0.70
N ALA A 92 5.47 6.20 -0.55
CA ALA A 92 5.13 7.21 -1.55
C ALA A 92 3.64 7.09 -1.98
N PRO A 93 3.06 8.14 -2.58
CA PRO A 93 1.76 8.04 -3.23
C PRO A 93 1.71 6.88 -4.23
N VAL A 94 0.57 6.18 -4.27
CA VAL A 94 0.40 5.04 -5.19
C VAL A 94 0.40 5.52 -6.64
N LEU A 95 1.19 4.88 -7.50
CA LEU A 95 1.10 5.08 -8.94
C LEU A 95 -0.05 4.23 -9.50
N ALA A 96 -1.16 4.91 -9.87
CA ALA A 96 -2.41 4.27 -10.29
C ALA A 96 -2.58 4.19 -11.83
N TYR A 97 -1.76 4.92 -12.59
CA TYR A 97 -1.77 4.97 -14.05
C TYR A 97 -0.66 4.07 -14.59
N VAL A 98 -1.05 2.90 -15.09
CA VAL A 98 -0.13 1.82 -15.49
C VAL A 98 -0.53 1.27 -16.87
N PRO A 99 0.31 0.48 -17.56
CA PRO A 99 -0.08 -0.24 -18.77
C PRO A 99 -1.07 -1.37 -18.45
N GLU A 100 -2.32 -1.28 -18.98
CA GLU A 100 -3.38 -2.30 -18.81
C GLU A 100 -3.85 -2.89 -20.13
N GLY A 101 -3.25 -2.49 -21.24
CA GLY A 101 -3.56 -2.98 -22.58
C GLY A 101 -3.63 -1.88 -23.64
N GLY A 102 -3.90 -2.30 -24.88
CA GLY A 102 -4.02 -1.40 -26.02
C GLY A 102 -5.29 -0.56 -25.92
N ILE A 103 -5.18 0.75 -26.18
CA ILE A 103 -6.31 1.69 -26.14
C ILE A 103 -7.09 1.65 -27.47
N SER A 104 -6.39 1.56 -28.60
CA SER A 104 -7.02 1.55 -29.92
C SER A 104 -6.28 0.63 -30.89
N PRO A 105 -6.88 -0.52 -31.29
CA PRO A 105 -8.15 -1.04 -30.78
C PRO A 105 -8.06 -1.48 -29.31
N PRO A 106 -9.18 -1.43 -28.53
CA PRO A 106 -9.13 -1.83 -27.13
C PRO A 106 -8.78 -3.30 -26.99
N ALA A 107 -7.78 -3.60 -26.11
CA ALA A 107 -7.28 -4.95 -25.84
C ALA A 107 -7.19 -5.22 -24.34
N GLY A 108 -7.21 -6.50 -23.93
CA GLY A 108 -7.16 -6.87 -22.53
C GLY A 108 -8.28 -6.25 -21.70
N HIS A 109 -7.92 -5.69 -20.55
CA HIS A 109 -8.87 -5.03 -19.64
C HIS A 109 -9.47 -3.73 -20.20
N MET A 110 -8.84 -3.13 -21.22
CA MET A 110 -9.35 -1.93 -21.90
C MET A 110 -10.68 -2.14 -22.63
N ARG A 111 -11.14 -3.38 -22.79
CA ARG A 111 -12.49 -3.69 -23.33
C ARG A 111 -13.62 -3.33 -22.35
N TYR A 112 -13.30 -3.04 -21.11
CA TYR A 112 -14.25 -2.75 -20.05
C TYR A 112 -14.15 -1.28 -19.63
N PRO A 113 -15.30 -0.58 -19.54
CA PRO A 113 -15.35 0.82 -19.15
C PRO A 113 -14.69 1.07 -17.79
N GLY A 114 -13.92 2.14 -17.68
CA GLY A 114 -13.26 2.57 -16.45
C GLY A 114 -11.85 2.03 -16.27
N THR A 115 -11.40 1.06 -17.06
CA THR A 115 -9.97 0.69 -17.11
C THR A 115 -9.16 1.82 -17.72
N ILE A 116 -8.02 2.13 -17.10
CA ILE A 116 -7.10 3.20 -17.54
C ILE A 116 -5.77 2.57 -17.93
N SER A 117 -5.27 2.90 -19.12
CA SER A 117 -3.96 2.46 -19.59
C SER A 117 -3.12 3.64 -20.05
N VAL A 118 -1.83 3.58 -19.77
CA VAL A 118 -0.84 4.54 -20.28
C VAL A 118 0.24 3.80 -21.07
N PRO A 119 0.96 4.48 -21.98
CA PRO A 119 2.11 3.88 -22.63
C PRO A 119 3.19 3.46 -21.63
N GLU A 120 3.82 2.30 -21.86
CA GLU A 120 4.92 1.77 -21.04
C GLU A 120 6.05 2.80 -20.82
N SER A 121 6.40 3.57 -21.85
CA SER A 121 7.41 4.62 -21.76
C SER A 121 7.03 5.74 -20.79
N ALA A 122 5.76 6.16 -20.76
CA ALA A 122 5.26 7.15 -19.81
C ALA A 122 5.27 6.60 -18.38
N PHE A 123 4.87 5.36 -18.22
CA PHE A 123 4.88 4.65 -16.93
C PHE A 123 6.30 4.56 -16.35
N LYS A 124 7.28 4.07 -17.13
CA LYS A 124 8.68 3.99 -16.72
C LYS A 124 9.25 5.38 -16.39
N ALA A 125 8.95 6.39 -17.21
CA ALA A 125 9.42 7.76 -16.97
C ALA A 125 8.89 8.36 -15.65
N MET A 126 7.62 8.08 -15.28
CA MET A 126 7.07 8.50 -14.00
C MET A 126 7.77 7.84 -12.81
N LEU A 127 8.00 6.51 -12.87
CA LEU A 127 8.72 5.78 -11.84
C LEU A 127 10.16 6.31 -11.66
N GLU A 128 10.88 6.52 -12.76
CA GLU A 128 12.23 7.06 -12.74
C GLU A 128 12.28 8.48 -12.18
N GLY A 129 11.35 9.35 -12.58
CA GLY A 129 11.25 10.72 -12.08
C GLY A 129 10.98 10.78 -10.59
N ALA A 130 10.03 9.94 -10.10
CA ALA A 130 9.73 9.82 -8.69
C ALA A 130 10.95 9.32 -7.89
N ALA A 131 11.60 8.26 -8.38
CA ALA A 131 12.78 7.68 -7.72
C ALA A 131 13.94 8.69 -7.61
N ARG A 132 14.22 9.48 -8.67
CA ARG A 132 15.23 10.54 -8.62
C ARG A 132 14.87 11.63 -7.60
N SER A 133 13.58 11.97 -7.46
CA SER A 133 13.11 12.93 -6.46
C SER A 133 13.33 12.41 -5.04
N PHE A 134 13.07 11.12 -4.79
CA PHE A 134 13.31 10.51 -3.47
C PHE A 134 14.82 10.46 -3.15
N ARG A 135 15.67 10.13 -4.12
CA ARG A 135 17.12 10.23 -3.96
C ARG A 135 17.53 11.64 -3.56
N GLN A 136 17.01 12.65 -4.24
CA GLN A 136 17.31 14.07 -3.96
C GLN A 136 16.87 14.47 -2.55
N ALA A 137 15.74 13.92 -2.06
CA ALA A 137 15.25 14.13 -0.71
C ALA A 137 16.09 13.43 0.40
N GLY A 138 17.03 12.55 0.02
CA GLY A 138 17.96 11.89 0.94
C GLY A 138 17.65 10.43 1.25
N PHE A 139 16.64 9.82 0.60
CA PHE A 139 16.42 8.39 0.72
C PHE A 139 17.55 7.60 0.05
N VAL A 140 17.96 6.50 0.69
CA VAL A 140 19.05 5.63 0.25
C VAL A 140 18.52 4.41 -0.49
N HIS A 141 17.38 3.88 -0.04
CA HIS A 141 16.73 2.72 -0.63
C HIS A 141 15.38 3.11 -1.23
N VAL A 142 15.27 3.05 -2.56
CA VAL A 142 14.01 3.24 -3.28
C VAL A 142 13.47 1.86 -3.64
N VAL A 143 12.38 1.45 -2.99
CA VAL A 143 11.78 0.12 -3.13
C VAL A 143 10.58 0.20 -4.07
N LEU A 144 10.60 -0.57 -5.16
CA LEU A 144 9.50 -0.70 -6.12
C LEU A 144 8.74 -1.99 -5.83
N ILE A 145 7.45 -1.89 -5.53
CA ILE A 145 6.52 -3.03 -5.40
C ILE A 145 5.33 -2.84 -6.33
N GLY A 146 4.85 -3.92 -6.93
CA GLY A 146 3.75 -3.87 -7.90
C GLY A 146 2.65 -4.86 -7.58
N ASP A 147 1.40 -4.41 -7.57
CA ASP A 147 0.22 -5.23 -7.22
C ASP A 147 -0.40 -5.94 -8.44
N HIS A 148 0.00 -5.60 -9.68
CA HIS A 148 -0.49 -6.23 -10.91
C HIS A 148 0.64 -6.92 -11.69
N GLY A 149 0.32 -8.03 -12.37
CA GLY A 149 1.30 -8.87 -13.07
C GLY A 149 1.88 -8.24 -14.34
N GLY A 150 1.12 -7.39 -15.01
CA GLY A 150 1.42 -6.92 -16.36
C GLY A 150 2.69 -6.07 -16.48
N TYR A 151 3.07 -5.35 -15.44
CA TYR A 151 4.20 -4.42 -15.44
C TYR A 151 5.38 -4.84 -14.54
N GLN A 152 5.44 -6.08 -14.07
CA GLN A 152 6.54 -6.53 -13.18
C GLN A 152 7.91 -6.39 -13.85
N ASN A 153 7.99 -6.67 -15.14
CA ASN A 153 9.24 -6.50 -15.91
C ASN A 153 9.65 -5.02 -16.03
N ASP A 154 8.68 -4.12 -16.16
CA ASP A 154 8.95 -2.68 -16.22
C ASP A 154 9.56 -2.16 -14.92
N LEU A 155 9.05 -2.61 -13.76
CA LEU A 155 9.62 -2.27 -12.45
C LEU A 155 11.06 -2.75 -12.33
N LYS A 156 11.33 -3.98 -12.79
CA LYS A 156 12.68 -4.55 -12.82
C LYS A 156 13.62 -3.73 -13.70
N ASP A 157 13.17 -3.35 -14.90
CA ASP A 157 13.95 -2.56 -15.87
C ASP A 157 14.25 -1.17 -15.33
N VAL A 158 13.27 -0.51 -14.69
CA VAL A 158 13.43 0.79 -14.04
C VAL A 158 14.47 0.70 -12.92
N ALA A 159 14.37 -0.30 -12.03
CA ALA A 159 15.36 -0.49 -10.98
C ALA A 159 16.77 -0.69 -11.54
N ALA A 160 16.91 -1.51 -12.59
CA ALA A 160 18.20 -1.74 -13.27
C ALA A 160 18.75 -0.46 -13.92
N THR A 161 17.90 0.35 -14.52
CA THR A 161 18.28 1.63 -15.14
C THR A 161 18.78 2.62 -14.09
N LEU A 162 18.04 2.79 -13.01
CA LEU A 162 18.41 3.68 -11.89
C LEU A 162 19.71 3.23 -11.22
N ASN A 163 19.92 1.94 -11.02
CA ASN A 163 21.15 1.42 -10.41
C ASN A 163 22.37 1.62 -11.31
N ARG A 164 22.23 1.58 -12.64
CA ARG A 164 23.32 1.98 -13.55
C ARG A 164 23.63 3.47 -13.44
N GLU A 165 22.60 4.31 -13.37
CA GLU A 165 22.75 5.76 -13.22
C GLU A 165 23.40 6.13 -11.88
N TRP A 166 23.07 5.41 -10.82
CA TRP A 166 23.54 5.68 -9.45
C TRP A 166 24.79 4.91 -9.06
N ALA A 167 25.43 4.25 -10.02
CA ALA A 167 26.65 3.47 -9.76
C ALA A 167 27.72 4.30 -9.03
N GLY A 168 28.37 3.70 -8.04
CA GLY A 168 29.36 4.38 -7.19
C GLY A 168 28.78 5.29 -6.11
N THR A 169 27.46 5.35 -5.95
CA THR A 169 26.79 6.01 -4.81
C THR A 169 26.24 4.96 -3.87
N ARG A 170 25.79 5.40 -2.67
CA ARG A 170 25.13 4.51 -1.69
C ARG A 170 23.63 4.32 -1.96
N VAL A 171 23.08 4.95 -3.01
CA VAL A 171 21.64 4.92 -3.29
C VAL A 171 21.31 3.76 -4.22
N HIS A 172 20.31 2.95 -3.87
CA HIS A 172 19.90 1.79 -4.64
C HIS A 172 18.38 1.76 -4.87
N ALA A 173 18.00 1.39 -6.09
CA ALA A 173 16.62 1.04 -6.43
C ALA A 173 16.46 -0.49 -6.34
N HIS A 174 15.44 -0.94 -5.59
CA HIS A 174 15.16 -2.36 -5.36
C HIS A 174 13.81 -2.72 -5.96
N PHE A 175 13.77 -3.58 -6.96
CA PHE A 175 12.53 -4.24 -7.39
C PHE A 175 12.30 -5.46 -6.50
N ILE A 176 11.23 -5.44 -5.72
CA ILE A 176 10.88 -6.50 -4.76
C ILE A 176 9.73 -7.33 -5.33
N ASP A 177 10.08 -8.34 -6.10
CA ASP A 177 9.14 -9.26 -6.75
C ASP A 177 8.39 -10.18 -5.76
N ALA A 178 8.93 -10.37 -4.56
CA ALA A 178 8.30 -11.16 -3.49
C ALA A 178 6.88 -10.65 -3.17
N TYR A 179 6.62 -9.35 -3.26
CA TYR A 179 5.28 -8.78 -3.08
C TYR A 179 4.25 -9.45 -4.00
N TYR A 180 4.49 -9.47 -5.30
CA TYR A 180 3.59 -10.08 -6.26
C TYR A 180 3.68 -11.60 -6.29
N LYS A 181 4.88 -12.17 -6.25
CA LYS A 181 5.07 -13.64 -6.27
C LYS A 181 4.34 -14.35 -5.15
N THR A 182 4.31 -13.78 -3.95
CA THR A 182 3.59 -14.36 -2.80
C THR A 182 2.11 -14.56 -3.10
N THR A 183 1.48 -13.62 -3.85
CA THR A 183 0.07 -13.77 -4.25
C THR A 183 -0.16 -14.96 -5.18
N GLN A 184 0.85 -15.35 -5.97
CA GLN A 184 0.79 -16.42 -6.96
C GLN A 184 1.29 -17.76 -6.42
N THR A 185 1.95 -17.77 -5.26
CA THR A 185 2.60 -18.97 -4.70
C THR A 185 2.06 -19.32 -3.32
N LEU A 186 2.63 -18.75 -2.25
CA LEU A 186 2.30 -19.10 -0.87
C LEU A 186 0.82 -18.87 -0.55
N TYR A 187 0.26 -17.77 -1.02
CA TYR A 187 -1.16 -17.49 -0.80
C TYR A 187 -2.06 -18.50 -1.52
N VAL A 188 -1.77 -18.84 -2.77
CA VAL A 188 -2.49 -19.90 -3.51
C VAL A 188 -2.39 -21.24 -2.78
N GLN A 189 -1.20 -21.60 -2.27
CA GLN A 189 -1.03 -22.83 -1.46
C GLN A 189 -1.88 -22.79 -0.19
N ALA A 190 -1.93 -21.66 0.51
CA ALA A 190 -2.77 -21.50 1.69
C ALA A 190 -4.26 -21.64 1.38
N LEU A 191 -4.73 -21.10 0.25
CA LEU A 191 -6.13 -21.25 -0.20
C LEU A 191 -6.46 -22.71 -0.55
N ARG A 192 -5.55 -23.42 -1.25
CA ARG A 192 -5.69 -24.87 -1.51
C ARG A 192 -5.79 -25.67 -0.21
N ALA A 193 -4.95 -25.35 0.78
CA ALA A 193 -4.99 -25.99 2.11
C ALA A 193 -6.32 -25.73 2.86
N LYS A 194 -7.05 -24.66 2.49
CA LYS A 194 -8.40 -24.37 2.98
C LYS A 194 -9.50 -25.03 2.14
N GLY A 195 -9.16 -25.84 1.15
CA GLY A 195 -10.10 -26.61 0.33
C GLY A 195 -10.60 -25.89 -0.92
N LEU A 196 -10.03 -24.73 -1.30
CA LEU A 196 -10.41 -24.08 -2.54
C LEU A 196 -9.76 -24.80 -3.74
N SER A 197 -10.54 -25.01 -4.80
CA SER A 197 -10.03 -25.51 -6.08
C SER A 197 -9.28 -24.42 -6.85
N ASP A 198 -8.35 -24.81 -7.72
CA ASP A 198 -7.64 -23.88 -8.61
C ASP A 198 -8.60 -23.11 -9.52
N ALA A 199 -9.69 -23.75 -9.94
CA ALA A 199 -10.73 -23.09 -10.72
C ALA A 199 -11.44 -21.96 -9.94
N ALA A 200 -11.64 -22.12 -8.63
CA ALA A 200 -12.23 -21.08 -7.78
C ALA A 200 -11.21 -19.98 -7.44
N ILE A 201 -9.98 -20.38 -7.07
CA ILE A 201 -8.89 -19.44 -6.77
C ILE A 201 -8.72 -18.45 -7.91
N GLY A 202 -8.59 -18.99 -9.14
CA GLY A 202 -8.51 -18.19 -10.36
C GLY A 202 -7.21 -17.40 -10.51
N SER A 203 -7.11 -16.72 -11.66
CA SER A 203 -5.97 -15.85 -11.98
C SER A 203 -6.34 -14.36 -12.03
N HIS A 204 -7.64 -14.05 -12.03
CA HIS A 204 -8.14 -12.68 -12.07
C HIS A 204 -9.56 -12.59 -11.52
N ALA A 205 -9.77 -11.74 -10.53
CA ALA A 205 -11.09 -11.50 -9.92
C ALA A 205 -11.78 -12.75 -9.33
N GLY A 206 -11.05 -13.86 -9.14
CA GLY A 206 -11.51 -15.07 -8.48
C GLY A 206 -11.49 -14.96 -6.96
N ALA A 207 -11.56 -16.13 -6.29
CA ALA A 207 -11.59 -16.17 -4.82
C ALA A 207 -10.35 -15.58 -4.17
N ALA A 208 -9.16 -15.69 -4.77
CA ALA A 208 -7.94 -15.12 -4.23
C ALA A 208 -7.99 -13.58 -4.22
N ASP A 209 -8.23 -12.97 -5.37
CA ASP A 209 -8.29 -11.50 -5.50
C ASP A 209 -9.38 -10.89 -4.63
N THR A 210 -10.59 -11.48 -4.69
CA THR A 210 -11.75 -10.97 -3.97
C THR A 210 -11.56 -11.09 -2.47
N SER A 211 -11.00 -12.20 -1.99
CA SER A 211 -10.71 -12.39 -0.55
C SER A 211 -9.67 -11.40 -0.04
N LEU A 212 -8.58 -11.18 -0.80
CA LEU A 212 -7.58 -10.16 -0.43
C LEU A 212 -8.20 -8.78 -0.29
N LEU A 213 -9.06 -8.37 -1.22
CA LEU A 213 -9.72 -7.07 -1.15
C LEU A 213 -10.70 -7.00 0.02
N MET A 214 -11.45 -8.07 0.31
CA MET A 214 -12.32 -8.14 1.49
C MET A 214 -11.56 -7.98 2.82
N ALA A 215 -10.33 -8.49 2.91
CA ALA A 215 -9.50 -8.36 4.11
C ALA A 215 -8.92 -6.95 4.28
N ILE A 216 -8.78 -6.20 3.21
CA ILE A 216 -8.16 -4.87 3.19
C ILE A 216 -9.22 -3.77 3.28
N ASP A 217 -10.24 -3.85 2.42
CA ASP A 217 -11.34 -2.90 2.36
C ASP A 217 -12.61 -3.59 1.80
N PRO A 218 -13.47 -4.13 2.67
CA PRO A 218 -14.69 -4.82 2.24
C PRO A 218 -15.69 -3.91 1.52
N ALA A 219 -15.61 -2.58 1.70
CA ALA A 219 -16.50 -1.64 1.00
C ALA A 219 -16.22 -1.57 -0.52
N MET A 220 -15.04 -2.04 -0.95
CA MET A 220 -14.66 -2.15 -2.36
C MET A 220 -15.23 -3.41 -3.03
N VAL A 221 -15.92 -4.30 -2.28
CA VAL A 221 -16.47 -5.56 -2.79
C VAL A 221 -18.00 -5.56 -2.70
N ARG A 222 -18.67 -5.91 -3.80
CA ARG A 222 -20.13 -5.92 -3.98
C ARG A 222 -20.56 -7.27 -4.52
N MET A 223 -20.62 -8.30 -3.65
CA MET A 223 -20.93 -9.67 -4.06
C MET A 223 -22.32 -9.82 -4.68
N ASP A 224 -23.27 -8.95 -4.32
CA ASP A 224 -24.61 -8.85 -4.93
C ASP A 224 -24.61 -8.58 -6.44
N LYS A 225 -23.51 -8.04 -6.97
CA LYS A 225 -23.36 -7.77 -8.41
C LYS A 225 -23.01 -9.01 -9.26
N LEU A 226 -22.60 -10.11 -8.63
CA LEU A 226 -22.29 -11.36 -9.35
C LEU A 226 -23.52 -11.99 -10.03
N ASP A 227 -24.71 -11.81 -9.46
CA ASP A 227 -25.95 -12.43 -9.91
C ASP A 227 -26.65 -11.63 -11.02
N SER A 228 -26.01 -10.56 -11.52
CA SER A 228 -26.59 -9.76 -12.61
C SER A 228 -26.55 -10.53 -13.94
N PRO A 229 -27.55 -10.35 -14.84
CA PRO A 229 -27.59 -10.97 -16.17
C PRO A 229 -26.37 -10.65 -17.05
N ALA A 230 -25.63 -9.57 -16.72
CA ALA A 230 -24.37 -9.23 -17.37
C ALA A 230 -23.22 -10.20 -17.02
N GLY A 231 -23.44 -11.15 -16.10
CA GLY A 231 -22.43 -12.06 -15.56
C GLY A 231 -21.73 -12.99 -16.54
N ALA A 232 -22.27 -13.22 -17.75
CA ALA A 232 -21.65 -14.09 -18.73
C ALA A 232 -20.42 -13.50 -19.45
N ALA A 233 -20.20 -12.17 -19.33
CA ALA A 233 -19.03 -11.47 -19.90
C ALA A 233 -18.27 -10.69 -18.82
N THR A 234 -18.07 -11.29 -17.66
CA THR A 234 -17.72 -10.59 -16.42
C THR A 234 -16.27 -10.18 -16.30
N GLY A 235 -15.37 -10.60 -17.17
CA GLY A 235 -13.94 -10.37 -17.00
C GLY A 235 -13.35 -11.09 -15.78
N ILE A 236 -14.00 -12.15 -15.30
CA ILE A 236 -13.52 -12.98 -14.19
C ILE A 236 -12.81 -14.22 -14.76
N ALA A 237 -11.65 -14.56 -14.22
CA ALA A 237 -10.98 -15.84 -14.43
C ALA A 237 -10.81 -16.55 -13.08
N GLY A 238 -11.88 -17.19 -12.61
CA GLY A 238 -12.02 -17.80 -11.29
C GLY A 238 -13.48 -17.89 -10.85
N ASP A 239 -13.70 -18.20 -9.56
CA ASP A 239 -15.02 -18.10 -8.93
C ASP A 239 -14.91 -17.37 -7.58
N PRO A 240 -15.43 -16.13 -7.47
CA PRO A 240 -15.34 -15.35 -6.23
C PRO A 240 -16.37 -15.74 -5.15
N ARG A 241 -17.33 -16.65 -5.42
CA ARG A 241 -18.43 -16.97 -4.49
C ARG A 241 -17.98 -17.52 -3.15
N GLY A 242 -16.83 -18.22 -3.12
CA GLY A 242 -16.22 -18.73 -1.89
C GLY A 242 -15.32 -17.75 -1.16
N SER A 243 -15.28 -16.47 -1.55
CA SER A 243 -14.39 -15.47 -0.97
C SER A 243 -14.78 -15.08 0.45
N SER A 244 -13.79 -14.77 1.27
CA SER A 244 -14.00 -14.19 2.60
C SER A 244 -12.80 -13.36 3.06
N ALA A 245 -13.04 -12.41 3.97
CA ALA A 245 -11.97 -11.63 4.59
C ALA A 245 -10.97 -12.52 5.36
N ALA A 246 -11.44 -13.61 5.97
CA ALA A 246 -10.57 -14.56 6.69
C ALA A 246 -9.59 -15.26 5.75
N LEU A 247 -10.02 -15.66 4.55
CA LEU A 247 -9.14 -16.20 3.51
C LEU A 247 -8.16 -15.14 3.00
N GLY A 248 -8.62 -13.91 2.82
CA GLY A 248 -7.79 -12.80 2.39
C GLY A 248 -6.70 -12.44 3.40
N GLN A 249 -7.00 -12.53 4.71
CA GLN A 249 -6.03 -12.24 5.77
C GLN A 249 -4.81 -13.16 5.70
N LEU A 250 -4.97 -14.43 5.29
CA LEU A 250 -3.84 -15.34 5.07
C LEU A 250 -2.85 -14.79 4.03
N GLY A 251 -3.38 -14.23 2.93
CA GLY A 251 -2.56 -13.61 1.90
C GLY A 251 -1.90 -12.32 2.39
N VAL A 252 -2.65 -11.47 3.09
CA VAL A 252 -2.14 -10.22 3.66
C VAL A 252 -0.93 -10.48 4.55
N ASP A 253 -1.04 -11.44 5.48
CA ASP A 253 0.04 -11.75 6.42
C ASP A 253 1.29 -12.27 5.70
N GLN A 254 1.11 -13.15 4.73
CA GLN A 254 2.21 -13.69 3.92
C GLN A 254 2.89 -12.64 3.05
N ILE A 255 2.10 -11.80 2.34
CA ILE A 255 2.65 -10.74 1.48
C ILE A 255 3.49 -9.77 2.31
N VAL A 256 2.99 -9.34 3.46
CA VAL A 256 3.74 -8.43 4.34
C VAL A 256 5.03 -9.08 4.82
N ALA A 257 4.96 -10.30 5.36
CA ALA A 257 6.13 -11.00 5.90
C ALA A 257 7.22 -11.24 4.85
N GLU A 258 6.86 -11.79 3.69
CA GLU A 258 7.80 -12.09 2.61
C GLU A 258 8.41 -10.80 2.01
N THR A 259 7.60 -9.75 1.84
CA THR A 259 8.09 -8.49 1.31
C THR A 259 9.06 -7.81 2.27
N VAL A 260 8.76 -7.78 3.58
CA VAL A 260 9.67 -7.24 4.61
C VAL A 260 11.00 -8.02 4.63
N SER A 261 10.94 -9.35 4.56
CA SER A 261 12.13 -10.21 4.49
C SER A 261 12.98 -9.89 3.26
N ALA A 262 12.36 -9.78 2.09
CA ALA A 262 13.03 -9.47 0.83
C ALA A 262 13.67 -8.08 0.83
N ILE A 263 12.98 -7.05 1.38
CA ILE A 263 13.54 -5.70 1.49
C ILE A 263 14.75 -5.69 2.42
N ARG A 264 14.66 -6.33 3.59
CA ARG A 264 15.79 -6.42 4.53
C ARG A 264 17.01 -7.07 3.89
N LYS A 265 16.79 -8.18 3.16
CA LYS A 265 17.87 -8.86 2.43
C LYS A 265 18.48 -7.96 1.36
N ALA A 266 17.68 -7.33 0.51
CA ALA A 266 18.16 -6.45 -0.56
C ALA A 266 18.99 -5.26 -0.02
N ARG A 267 18.59 -4.70 1.14
CA ARG A 267 19.34 -3.62 1.81
C ARG A 267 20.67 -4.09 2.40
N GLN A 268 20.76 -5.35 2.88
CA GLN A 268 22.03 -5.93 3.37
C GLN A 268 23.03 -6.19 2.24
N GLU A 269 22.54 -6.48 1.03
CA GLU A 269 23.40 -6.68 -0.14
C GLU A 269 23.94 -5.34 -0.71
N HIS A 270 23.29 -4.21 -0.32
CA HIS A 270 23.64 -2.85 -0.75
C HIS A 270 23.54 -1.87 0.43
N PRO A 271 24.48 -1.95 1.39
CA PRO A 271 24.48 -1.15 2.62
C PRO A 271 24.72 0.35 2.41
#